data_82ea9c48719ec7e38b2bc564051624ac
#
_entry.id   82ea9c48719ec7e38b2bc564051624ac
#
_cell.length_a   1.000
_cell.length_b   1.000
_cell.length_c   1.000
_cell.angle_alpha   90.00
_cell.angle_beta   90.00
_cell.angle_gamma   90.00
#
_symmetry.space_group_name_H-M   'P 1'
#
loop_
_entity.id
_entity.type
_entity.pdbx_description
1 polymer ?
#
loop_
_entity_poly.entity_id
_entity_poly.type
_entity_poly.pdbx_seq_one_letter_code
_entity_poly.pdbx_strand_id
1 'polypeptide(L)'
;MALERTLSIVKPDAVAKNVIGEIYSRFEKAGLKVVAAKMKHLSRQEAEGFYAVHRERPFFKARVEFMISGPVMVQVLEGEGAVLKNRDLMGATNPKDAAAGTIRADFADSIDANAVHGSDSLENAAIEIAYFFPATDVYAR
;
A
#
# COMPACT_ATOMS: atom_id res chain seq x y z
N MET A 1 10.84 -14.17 -14.41
CA MET A 1 10.81 -12.95 -13.59
C MET A 1 11.49 -13.20 -12.26
N ALA A 2 12.11 -12.17 -11.72
CA ALA A 2 12.77 -12.30 -10.43
C ALA A 2 11.76 -12.26 -9.29
N LEU A 3 12.09 -12.94 -8.19
CA LEU A 3 11.35 -12.83 -6.95
C LEU A 3 11.58 -11.44 -6.37
N GLU A 4 10.50 -10.75 -6.05
CA GLU A 4 10.53 -9.37 -5.56
C GLU A 4 9.69 -9.21 -4.30
N ARG A 5 9.98 -8.17 -3.53
CA ARG A 5 9.14 -7.72 -2.42
C ARG A 5 8.69 -6.29 -2.67
N THR A 6 7.47 -5.98 -2.27
CA THR A 6 6.92 -4.64 -2.38
C THR A 6 6.17 -4.28 -1.10
N LEU A 7 6.12 -2.98 -0.79
CA LEU A 7 5.31 -2.52 0.34
C LEU A 7 3.92 -2.16 -0.15
N SER A 8 2.91 -2.60 0.59
CA SER A 8 1.52 -2.26 0.35
C SER A 8 0.90 -1.73 1.63
N ILE A 9 -0.02 -0.79 1.49
CA ILE A 9 -0.78 -0.26 2.63
C ILE A 9 -2.26 -0.24 2.25
N VAL A 10 -3.10 -0.78 3.12
CA VAL A 10 -4.54 -0.55 3.06
C VAL A 10 -4.80 0.74 3.82
N LYS A 11 -5.22 1.78 3.11
CA LYS A 11 -5.36 3.13 3.66
C LYS A 11 -6.58 3.25 4.57
N PRO A 12 -6.67 4.34 5.36
CA PRO A 12 -7.76 4.46 6.36
C PRO A 12 -9.17 4.35 5.79
N ASP A 13 -9.39 4.82 4.58
CA ASP A 13 -10.70 4.73 3.92
C ASP A 13 -11.13 3.28 3.69
N ALA A 14 -10.23 2.45 3.20
CA ALA A 14 -10.52 1.03 2.96
C ALA A 14 -10.58 0.23 4.26
N VAL A 15 -9.74 0.56 5.25
CA VAL A 15 -9.83 -0.08 6.57
C VAL A 15 -11.21 0.20 7.17
N ALA A 16 -11.68 1.45 7.08
CA ALA A 16 -13.00 1.83 7.60
C ALA A 16 -14.15 1.09 6.89
N LYS A 17 -13.97 0.73 5.62
CA LYS A 17 -14.96 -0.05 4.87
C LYS A 17 -14.95 -1.53 5.23
N ASN A 18 -14.01 -1.97 6.05
CA ASN A 18 -13.87 -3.35 6.49
C ASN A 18 -13.64 -4.34 5.34
N VAL A 19 -12.74 -3.97 4.42
CA VAL A 19 -12.43 -4.77 3.23
C VAL A 19 -10.99 -5.29 3.21
N ILE A 20 -10.29 -5.29 4.35
CA ILE A 20 -8.91 -5.80 4.43
C ILE A 20 -8.83 -7.23 3.89
N GLY A 21 -9.74 -8.11 4.32
CA GLY A 21 -9.74 -9.51 3.89
C GLY A 21 -9.95 -9.67 2.40
N GLU A 22 -10.84 -8.88 1.81
CA GLU A 22 -11.09 -8.91 0.37
C GLU A 22 -9.84 -8.48 -0.41
N ILE A 23 -9.17 -7.43 0.06
CA ILE A 23 -7.94 -6.94 -0.56
C ILE A 23 -6.84 -8.00 -0.46
N TYR A 24 -6.66 -8.60 0.72
CA TYR A 24 -5.68 -9.67 0.92
C TYR A 24 -5.96 -10.89 0.04
N SER A 25 -7.24 -11.24 -0.12
CA SER A 25 -7.63 -12.32 -1.00
C SER A 25 -7.16 -12.09 -2.43
N ARG A 26 -7.22 -10.86 -2.92
CA ARG A 26 -6.75 -10.52 -4.27
C ARG A 26 -5.25 -10.67 -4.40
N PHE A 27 -4.48 -10.31 -3.37
CA PHE A 27 -3.05 -10.55 -3.35
C PHE A 27 -2.74 -12.05 -3.47
N GLU A 28 -3.35 -12.84 -2.63
CA GLU A 28 -3.07 -14.28 -2.57
C GLU A 28 -3.51 -15.00 -3.84
N LYS A 29 -4.68 -14.67 -4.39
CA LYS A 29 -5.16 -15.24 -5.65
C LYS A 29 -4.25 -14.93 -6.82
N ALA A 30 -3.56 -13.79 -6.78
CA ALA A 30 -2.60 -13.40 -7.81
C ALA A 30 -1.21 -14.03 -7.62
N GLY A 31 -1.02 -14.81 -6.56
CA GLY A 31 0.26 -15.46 -6.28
C GLY A 31 1.23 -14.63 -5.45
N LEU A 32 0.75 -13.54 -4.83
CA LEU A 32 1.56 -12.75 -3.92
C LEU A 32 1.40 -13.28 -2.50
N LYS A 33 2.52 -13.48 -1.79
CA LYS A 33 2.49 -13.92 -0.40
C LYS A 33 2.65 -12.75 0.53
N VAL A 34 1.84 -12.69 1.58
CA VAL A 34 2.04 -11.74 2.67
C VAL A 34 3.16 -12.29 3.55
N VAL A 35 4.28 -11.62 3.61
CA VAL A 35 5.45 -12.04 4.40
C VAL A 35 5.70 -11.17 5.62
N ALA A 36 4.96 -10.09 5.78
CA ALA A 36 4.90 -9.26 6.99
C ALA A 36 3.62 -8.46 6.94
N ALA A 37 3.01 -8.21 8.09
CA ALA A 37 1.79 -7.43 8.18
C ALA A 37 1.61 -6.88 9.59
N LYS A 38 1.15 -5.63 9.67
CA LYS A 38 0.77 -5.05 10.96
C LYS A 38 -0.24 -3.93 10.77
N MET A 39 -1.12 -3.77 11.73
CA MET A 39 -2.01 -2.62 11.77
C MET A 39 -1.34 -1.51 12.57
N LYS A 40 -1.42 -0.28 12.07
CA LYS A 40 -0.90 0.88 12.77
C LYS A 40 -1.88 2.04 12.63
N HIS A 41 -1.93 2.87 13.66
CA HIS A 41 -2.44 4.21 13.51
C HIS A 41 -1.22 5.13 13.44
N LEU A 42 -0.88 5.61 12.26
CA LEU A 42 0.34 6.38 12.06
C LEU A 42 0.29 7.68 12.87
N SER A 43 1.42 8.03 13.48
CA SER A 43 1.60 9.36 14.03
C SER A 43 1.84 10.34 12.87
N ARG A 44 1.67 11.64 13.14
CA ARG A 44 2.00 12.66 12.16
C ARG A 44 3.46 12.53 11.69
N GLN A 45 4.34 12.30 12.65
CA GLN A 45 5.78 12.15 12.38
C GLN A 45 6.06 10.95 11.47
N GLU A 46 5.39 9.82 11.71
CA GLU A 46 5.53 8.64 10.86
C GLU A 46 5.03 8.90 9.43
N ALA A 47 3.89 9.53 9.29
CA ALA A 47 3.33 9.83 7.98
C ALA A 47 4.18 10.85 7.23
N GLU A 48 4.67 11.88 7.92
CA GLU A 48 5.58 12.86 7.31
C GLU A 48 6.88 12.22 6.85
N GLY A 49 7.43 11.30 7.63
CA GLY A 49 8.63 10.56 7.25
C GLY A 49 8.42 9.67 6.03
N PHE A 50 7.28 9.01 5.96
CA PHE A 50 6.93 8.16 4.81
C PHE A 50 6.83 8.97 3.51
N TYR A 51 6.23 10.15 3.58
CA TYR A 51 6.07 11.03 2.41
C TYR A 51 7.18 12.09 2.29
N ALA A 52 8.30 11.92 2.99
CA ALA A 52 9.35 12.95 3.06
C ALA A 52 9.85 13.42 1.69
N VAL A 53 9.94 12.52 0.70
CA VAL A 53 10.37 12.86 -0.67
C VAL A 53 9.41 13.81 -1.38
N HIS A 54 8.18 13.94 -0.85
CA HIS A 54 7.13 14.82 -1.42
C HIS A 54 6.90 16.06 -0.57
N ARG A 55 7.80 16.36 0.38
CA ARG A 55 7.60 17.45 1.36
C ARG A 55 7.32 18.81 0.72
N GLU A 56 7.91 19.07 -0.44
CA GLU A 56 7.73 20.32 -1.17
C GLU A 56 6.49 20.33 -2.08
N ARG A 57 5.78 19.20 -2.18
CA ARG A 57 4.62 19.09 -3.06
C ARG A 57 3.38 19.69 -2.41
N PRO A 58 2.48 20.32 -3.19
CA PRO A 58 1.26 20.93 -2.63
C PRO A 58 0.36 19.95 -1.91
N PHE A 59 0.34 18.67 -2.33
CA PHE A 59 -0.52 17.64 -1.75
C PHE A 59 0.06 17.00 -0.48
N PHE A 60 1.28 17.33 -0.08
CA PHE A 60 1.95 16.67 1.06
C PHE A 60 1.12 16.73 2.34
N LYS A 61 0.69 17.94 2.72
CA LYS A 61 -0.07 18.13 3.96
C LYS A 61 -1.38 17.33 3.94
N ALA A 62 -2.10 17.37 2.83
CA ALA A 62 -3.37 16.66 2.70
C ALA A 62 -3.18 15.15 2.79
N ARG A 63 -2.11 14.62 2.20
CA ARG A 63 -1.81 13.17 2.29
C ARG A 63 -1.45 12.75 3.70
N VAL A 64 -0.65 13.55 4.39
CA VAL A 64 -0.32 13.28 5.79
C VAL A 64 -1.59 13.25 6.64
N GLU A 65 -2.44 14.28 6.51
CA GLU A 65 -3.70 14.36 7.27
C GLU A 65 -4.59 13.14 6.98
N PHE A 66 -4.69 12.73 5.73
CA PHE A 66 -5.49 11.57 5.36
C PHE A 66 -4.95 10.29 6.01
N MET A 67 -3.63 10.07 5.93
CA MET A 67 -3.02 8.83 6.43
C MET A 67 -3.07 8.69 7.95
N ILE A 68 -3.19 9.78 8.68
CA ILE A 68 -3.32 9.74 10.14
C ILE A 68 -4.77 9.79 10.61
N SER A 69 -5.73 9.83 9.70
CA SER A 69 -7.15 9.95 10.05
C SER A 69 -7.75 8.69 10.65
N GLY A 70 -7.07 7.55 10.53
CA GLY A 70 -7.51 6.29 11.09
C GLY A 70 -6.44 5.21 10.92
N PRO A 71 -6.68 4.01 11.45
CA PRO A 71 -5.74 2.90 11.30
C PRO A 71 -5.51 2.51 9.84
N VAL A 72 -4.30 2.03 9.57
CA VAL A 72 -3.91 1.48 8.27
C VAL A 72 -3.42 0.05 8.49
N MET A 73 -3.46 -0.76 7.44
CA MET A 73 -2.85 -2.08 7.47
C MET A 73 -1.66 -2.06 6.54
N VAL A 74 -0.47 -2.31 7.09
CA VAL A 74 0.80 -2.27 6.33
C VAL A 74 1.29 -3.70 6.14
N GLN A 75 1.66 -4.05 4.92
CA GLN A 75 2.11 -5.40 4.60
C GLN A 75 3.23 -5.41 3.56
N VAL A 76 4.06 -6.45 3.63
CA VAL A 76 5.06 -6.74 2.61
C VAL A 76 4.54 -7.92 1.79
N LEU A 77 4.52 -7.75 0.48
CA LEU A 77 4.09 -8.77 -0.47
C LEU A 77 5.31 -9.30 -1.21
N GLU A 78 5.38 -10.62 -1.37
CA GLU A 78 6.48 -11.27 -2.08
C GLU A 78 5.93 -12.13 -3.21
N GLY A 79 6.58 -12.07 -4.36
CA GLY A 79 6.24 -12.88 -5.53
C GLY A 79 7.06 -12.49 -6.74
N GLU A 80 6.91 -13.21 -7.82
CA GLU A 80 7.57 -12.88 -9.08
C GLU A 80 7.01 -11.56 -9.62
N GLY A 81 7.90 -10.59 -9.87
CA GLY A 81 7.50 -9.29 -10.36
C GLY A 81 6.51 -8.57 -9.45
N ALA A 82 6.68 -8.69 -8.13
CA ALA A 82 5.69 -8.24 -7.15
C ALA A 82 5.32 -6.76 -7.28
N VAL A 83 6.29 -5.90 -7.59
CA VAL A 83 6.03 -4.46 -7.69
C VAL A 83 4.98 -4.17 -8.76
N LEU A 84 5.20 -4.62 -9.98
CA LEU A 84 4.26 -4.40 -11.08
C LEU A 84 2.96 -5.15 -10.86
N LYS A 85 3.05 -6.41 -10.41
CA LYS A 85 1.86 -7.23 -10.17
C LYS A 85 0.92 -6.55 -9.17
N ASN A 86 1.47 -6.01 -8.08
CA ASN A 86 0.66 -5.28 -7.11
C ASN A 86 0.04 -4.03 -7.71
N ARG A 87 0.80 -3.27 -8.51
CA ARG A 87 0.27 -2.07 -9.14
C ARG A 87 -0.86 -2.39 -10.12
N ASP A 88 -0.75 -3.50 -10.84
CA ASP A 88 -1.82 -3.95 -11.73
C ASP A 88 -3.09 -4.33 -10.93
N LEU A 89 -2.91 -4.98 -9.78
CA LEU A 89 -4.03 -5.32 -8.90
C LEU A 89 -4.70 -4.07 -8.31
N MET A 90 -3.91 -3.05 -7.99
CA MET A 90 -4.42 -1.80 -7.42
C MET A 90 -5.26 -1.02 -8.42
N GLY A 91 -4.82 -0.97 -9.67
CA GLY A 91 -5.45 -0.15 -10.71
C GLY A 91 -4.94 1.28 -10.72
N ALA A 92 -5.46 2.07 -11.63
CA ALA A 92 -5.07 3.47 -11.80
C ALA A 92 -5.32 4.29 -10.54
N THR A 93 -4.47 5.29 -10.31
CA THR A 93 -4.54 6.15 -9.12
C THR A 93 -5.90 6.81 -8.96
N ASN A 94 -6.48 7.28 -10.08
CA ASN A 94 -7.84 7.78 -10.09
C ASN A 94 -8.78 6.60 -10.30
N PRO A 95 -9.71 6.31 -9.35
CA PRO A 95 -10.60 5.16 -9.48
C PRO A 95 -11.51 5.24 -10.71
N LYS A 96 -11.77 6.43 -11.22
CA LYS A 96 -12.56 6.59 -12.46
C LYS A 96 -11.85 5.99 -13.68
N ASP A 97 -10.53 5.95 -13.64
CA ASP A 97 -9.68 5.42 -14.72
C ASP A 97 -9.26 3.98 -14.47
N ALA A 98 -9.58 3.44 -13.29
CA ALA A 98 -9.17 2.09 -12.90
C ALA A 98 -10.02 1.04 -13.63
N ALA A 99 -9.34 0.03 -14.17
CA ALA A 99 -10.01 -1.06 -14.86
C ALA A 99 -10.92 -1.85 -13.92
N ALA A 100 -12.02 -2.37 -14.44
CA ALA A 100 -12.92 -3.20 -13.67
C ALA A 100 -12.18 -4.38 -13.02
N GLY A 101 -12.51 -4.68 -11.77
CA GLY A 101 -11.89 -5.76 -11.02
C GLY A 101 -10.64 -5.37 -10.26
N THR A 102 -10.13 -4.16 -10.45
CA THR A 102 -9.00 -3.66 -9.65
C THR A 102 -9.49 -3.20 -8.29
N ILE A 103 -8.56 -3.15 -7.32
CA ILE A 103 -8.89 -2.74 -5.96
C ILE A 103 -9.47 -1.33 -5.93
N ARG A 104 -8.87 -0.40 -6.66
CA ARG A 104 -9.33 0.99 -6.68
C ARG A 104 -10.67 1.14 -7.39
N ALA A 105 -10.91 0.38 -8.45
CA ALA A 105 -12.22 0.41 -9.11
C ALA A 105 -13.35 -0.01 -8.16
N ASP A 106 -13.06 -1.00 -7.30
CA ASP A 106 -14.08 -1.57 -6.41
C ASP A 106 -14.22 -0.83 -5.08
N PHE A 107 -13.13 -0.27 -4.54
CA PHE A 107 -13.13 0.22 -3.15
C PHE A 107 -12.70 1.68 -2.98
N ALA A 108 -12.15 2.32 -3.99
CA ALA A 108 -11.70 3.71 -3.87
C ALA A 108 -12.83 4.68 -4.16
N ASP A 109 -12.86 5.79 -3.42
CA ASP A 109 -13.89 6.82 -3.60
C ASP A 109 -13.42 7.97 -4.49
N SER A 110 -12.12 8.28 -4.45
CA SER A 110 -11.54 9.42 -5.16
C SER A 110 -10.04 9.24 -5.31
N ILE A 111 -9.36 10.16 -5.99
CA ILE A 111 -7.89 10.17 -6.07
C ILE A 111 -7.27 10.25 -4.68
N ASP A 112 -7.86 11.04 -3.78
CA ASP A 112 -7.31 11.22 -2.44
C ASP A 112 -7.65 10.06 -1.51
N ALA A 113 -8.86 9.52 -1.61
CA ALA A 113 -9.30 8.36 -0.85
C ALA A 113 -9.30 7.14 -1.78
N ASN A 114 -8.11 6.66 -2.14
CA ASN A 114 -7.95 5.67 -3.19
C ASN A 114 -7.57 4.27 -2.69
N ALA A 115 -7.91 3.96 -1.48
CA ALA A 115 -7.93 2.64 -0.84
C ALA A 115 -6.57 2.03 -0.52
N VAL A 116 -5.60 2.08 -1.41
CA VAL A 116 -4.34 1.35 -1.24
C VAL A 116 -3.14 2.14 -1.73
N HIS A 117 -1.98 1.80 -1.16
CA HIS A 117 -0.67 2.25 -1.63
C HIS A 117 0.15 1.02 -2.02
N GLY A 118 0.96 1.15 -3.05
CA GLY A 118 1.97 0.16 -3.42
C GLY A 118 3.23 0.86 -3.88
N SER A 119 4.39 0.30 -3.55
CA SER A 119 5.67 0.85 -4.01
C SER A 119 5.70 0.92 -5.54
N ASP A 120 6.34 1.95 -6.09
CA ASP A 120 6.37 2.18 -7.54
C ASP A 120 7.63 1.63 -8.21
N SER A 121 8.61 1.18 -7.43
CA SER A 121 9.85 0.60 -7.94
C SER A 121 10.48 -0.31 -6.90
N LEU A 122 11.41 -1.17 -7.33
CA LEU A 122 12.16 -2.00 -6.39
C LEU A 122 12.99 -1.16 -5.41
N GLU A 123 13.56 -0.06 -5.90
CA GLU A 123 14.35 0.84 -5.07
C GLU A 123 13.49 1.45 -3.97
N ASN A 124 12.33 1.99 -4.32
CA ASN A 124 11.42 2.57 -3.35
C ASN A 124 10.81 1.49 -2.43
N ALA A 125 10.56 0.29 -2.95
CA ALA A 125 10.07 -0.81 -2.14
C ALA A 125 11.02 -1.13 -0.99
N ALA A 126 12.32 -1.21 -1.28
CA ALA A 126 13.33 -1.50 -0.24
C ALA A 126 13.32 -0.44 0.86
N ILE A 127 13.26 0.84 0.48
CA ILE A 127 13.21 1.96 1.42
C ILE A 127 11.93 1.91 2.26
N GLU A 128 10.79 1.70 1.62
CA GLU A 128 9.49 1.71 2.28
C GLU A 128 9.32 0.51 3.22
N ILE A 129 9.79 -0.67 2.81
CA ILE A 129 9.75 -1.86 3.68
C ILE A 129 10.60 -1.62 4.93
N ALA A 130 11.82 -1.13 4.77
CA ALA A 130 12.70 -0.87 5.90
C ALA A 130 12.14 0.20 6.84
N TYR A 131 11.33 1.11 6.33
CA TYR A 131 10.68 2.14 7.13
C TYR A 131 9.72 1.55 8.16
N PHE A 132 8.98 0.50 7.78
CA PHE A 132 7.95 -0.08 8.64
C PHE A 132 8.36 -1.38 9.32
N PHE A 133 9.28 -2.15 8.74
CA PHE A 133 9.60 -3.49 9.23
C PHE A 133 11.11 -3.69 9.37
N PRO A 134 11.59 -4.02 10.60
CA PRO A 134 12.94 -4.57 10.72
C PRO A 134 13.03 -5.87 9.93
N ALA A 135 14.23 -6.19 9.42
CA ALA A 135 14.42 -7.38 8.59
C ALA A 135 13.97 -8.67 9.31
N THR A 136 14.07 -8.70 10.62
CA THR A 136 13.67 -9.85 11.44
C THR A 136 12.16 -10.06 11.51
N ASP A 137 11.36 -9.10 11.04
CA ASP A 137 9.90 -9.20 11.04
C ASP A 137 9.34 -9.54 9.66
N VAL A 138 10.20 -9.84 8.69
CA VAL A 138 9.81 -10.26 7.35
C VAL A 138 10.20 -11.72 7.17
N TYR A 139 9.22 -12.56 6.85
CA TYR A 139 9.38 -14.02 6.88
C TYR A 139 9.19 -14.61 5.49
N ALA A 140 10.31 -15.04 4.87
CA ALA A 140 10.23 -15.81 3.64
C ALA A 140 9.50 -17.14 3.92
N ARG A 141 8.54 -17.49 3.07
CA ARG A 141 7.73 -18.69 3.30
C ARG A 141 7.19 -19.31 2.00
#